data_a12d1d2e656d9025dc2a9c2b05e024e8
#
_entry.id   a12d1d2e656d9025dc2a9c2b05e024e8
#
_cell.length_a   1.000
_cell.length_b   1.000
_cell.length_c   1.000
_cell.angle_alpha   90.00
_cell.angle_beta   90.00
_cell.angle_gamma   90.00
#
_symmetry.space_group_name_H-M   'P 1'
#
loop_
_entity.id
_entity.type
_entity.pdbx_description
1 polymer ?
#
loop_
_entity_poly.entity_id
_entity_poly.type
_entity_poly.pdbx_seq_one_letter_code
_entity_poly.pdbx_strand_id
1 'polypeptide(L)'
;MTEKAQQGFVDRWKAVLLRVAAIPFVFFGVGFYRAWLATFFRYDAFPTISVFDYFLFEGAIGIVSLALAFAARRVTPLWANRKAVLATGACMVGGSALIVLACFAVPSPALKVAGLLAAGGGLGSLILMWAEFYGSLNPMRVALYHAMAIFVGEVVKWLFMGMSVPYLAFFSIVLPIVCLACVRSSMTRLPERDLPPAMKEGDPKTIPWKPILLMAVCT
;
A
#
# COMPACT_ATOMS: atom_id res chain seq x y z
N MET A 1 -17.89 27.10 -30.22
CA MET A 1 -18.41 25.84 -29.62
C MET A 1 -19.89 26.06 -29.33
N THR A 2 -20.80 25.29 -29.89
CA THR A 2 -22.24 25.48 -29.68
C THR A 2 -22.62 25.09 -28.25
N GLU A 3 -23.57 25.83 -27.65
CA GLU A 3 -24.03 25.63 -26.26
C GLU A 3 -24.43 24.16 -25.96
N LYS A 4 -25.00 23.47 -26.94
CA LYS A 4 -25.30 22.02 -26.90
C LYS A 4 -24.04 21.12 -26.74
N ALA A 5 -22.92 21.51 -27.33
CA ALA A 5 -21.67 20.76 -27.23
C ALA A 5 -21.04 20.92 -25.82
N GLN A 6 -21.17 22.12 -25.25
CA GLN A 6 -20.70 22.43 -23.91
C GLN A 6 -21.54 21.72 -22.85
N GLN A 7 -22.84 21.67 -23.01
CA GLN A 7 -23.75 20.98 -22.11
C GLN A 7 -23.52 19.45 -22.12
N GLY A 8 -23.35 18.86 -23.29
CA GLY A 8 -23.01 17.44 -23.43
C GLY A 8 -21.64 17.07 -22.88
N PHE A 9 -20.69 18.01 -22.84
CA PHE A 9 -19.38 17.86 -22.19
C PHE A 9 -19.55 17.83 -20.67
N VAL A 10 -20.27 18.80 -20.10
CA VAL A 10 -20.50 18.91 -18.65
C VAL A 10 -21.24 17.69 -18.12
N ASP A 11 -22.26 17.21 -18.85
CA ASP A 11 -23.04 16.02 -18.42
C ASP A 11 -22.20 14.74 -18.43
N ARG A 12 -21.32 14.58 -19.40
CA ARG A 12 -20.35 13.47 -19.43
C ARG A 12 -19.39 13.53 -18.23
N TRP A 13 -18.86 14.69 -17.90
CA TRP A 13 -17.97 14.84 -16.74
C TRP A 13 -18.69 14.61 -15.42
N LYS A 14 -19.93 15.09 -15.27
CA LYS A 14 -20.77 14.77 -14.10
C LYS A 14 -20.96 13.27 -13.92
N ALA A 15 -21.27 12.56 -15.01
CA ALA A 15 -21.45 11.10 -14.96
C ALA A 15 -20.14 10.37 -14.57
N VAL A 16 -18.99 10.83 -15.05
CA VAL A 16 -17.68 10.29 -14.65
C VAL A 16 -17.39 10.58 -13.18
N LEU A 17 -17.58 11.81 -12.73
CA LEU A 17 -17.37 12.20 -11.33
C LEU A 17 -18.26 11.42 -10.37
N LEU A 18 -19.54 11.23 -10.71
CA LEU A 18 -20.46 10.42 -9.90
C LEU A 18 -20.02 8.94 -9.82
N ARG A 19 -19.51 8.38 -10.92
CA ARG A 19 -18.95 7.02 -10.91
C ARG A 19 -17.71 6.92 -10.04
N VAL A 20 -16.82 7.90 -10.08
CA VAL A 20 -15.62 7.95 -9.23
C VAL A 20 -16.01 8.13 -7.76
N ALA A 21 -16.96 9.01 -7.46
CA ALA A 21 -17.44 9.24 -6.10
C ALA A 21 -18.16 8.00 -5.50
N ALA A 22 -18.71 7.14 -6.34
CA ALA A 22 -19.34 5.88 -5.90
C ALA A 22 -18.31 4.78 -5.56
N ILE A 23 -17.02 4.98 -5.86
CA ILE A 23 -15.96 4.00 -5.53
C ILE A 23 -15.72 4.04 -4.02
N PRO A 24 -15.79 2.90 -3.31
CA PRO A 24 -15.49 2.86 -1.89
C PRO A 24 -14.07 3.38 -1.60
N PHE A 25 -13.96 4.35 -0.70
CA PHE A 25 -12.68 4.99 -0.34
C PHE A 25 -11.59 3.99 0.09
N VAL A 26 -12.01 2.87 0.67
CA VAL A 26 -11.10 1.80 1.09
C VAL A 26 -10.25 1.22 -0.05
N PHE A 27 -10.71 1.33 -1.31
CA PHE A 27 -9.95 0.87 -2.48
C PHE A 27 -8.73 1.74 -2.80
N PHE A 28 -8.62 2.91 -2.17
CA PHE A 28 -7.50 3.83 -2.34
C PHE A 28 -6.40 3.66 -1.28
N GLY A 29 -6.46 2.59 -0.50
CA GLY A 29 -5.53 2.31 0.59
C GLY A 29 -4.05 2.26 0.18
N VAL A 30 -3.74 1.98 -1.08
CA VAL A 30 -2.39 2.10 -1.66
C VAL A 30 -1.82 3.52 -1.46
N GLY A 31 -2.66 4.56 -1.55
CA GLY A 31 -2.24 5.93 -1.30
C GLY A 31 -1.70 6.14 0.12
N PHE A 32 -2.26 5.44 1.11
CA PHE A 32 -1.84 5.58 2.50
C PHE A 32 -0.45 4.99 2.77
N TYR A 33 -0.08 3.86 2.15
CA TYR A 33 1.29 3.37 2.34
C TYR A 33 2.32 4.30 1.66
N ARG A 34 1.98 4.91 0.52
CA ARG A 34 2.84 5.91 -0.11
C ARG A 34 3.03 7.16 0.76
N ALA A 35 1.96 7.61 1.42
CA ALA A 35 2.03 8.69 2.39
C ALA A 35 2.84 8.30 3.62
N TRP A 36 2.67 7.07 4.12
CA TRP A 36 3.46 6.51 5.22
C TRP A 36 4.96 6.48 4.91
N LEU A 37 5.33 6.00 3.73
CA LEU A 37 6.72 6.01 3.28
C LEU A 37 7.31 7.42 3.27
N ALA A 38 6.53 8.42 2.84
CA ALA A 38 6.95 9.81 2.80
C ALA A 38 7.23 10.39 4.19
N THR A 39 6.60 9.87 5.27
CA THR A 39 6.87 10.36 6.63
C THR A 39 8.33 10.15 7.03
N PHE A 40 8.97 9.08 6.57
CA PHE A 40 10.36 8.77 6.89
C PHE A 40 11.38 9.43 5.97
N PHE A 41 11.08 9.49 4.66
CA PHE A 41 12.10 9.77 3.65
C PHE A 41 11.91 11.09 2.90
N ARG A 42 10.79 11.83 3.12
CA ARG A 42 10.50 13.01 2.31
C ARG A 42 10.59 14.35 3.07
N TYR A 43 10.35 14.36 4.37
CA TYR A 43 10.15 15.62 5.11
C TYR A 43 11.31 16.00 6.01
N ASP A 44 12.44 15.30 5.92
CA ASP A 44 13.60 15.47 6.81
C ASP A 44 13.24 15.49 8.31
N ALA A 45 12.08 14.89 8.63
CA ALA A 45 11.54 14.83 9.97
C ALA A 45 12.33 13.88 10.89
N PHE A 46 13.07 12.95 10.29
CA PHE A 46 13.88 11.94 10.96
C PHE A 46 15.37 12.18 10.66
N PRO A 47 16.06 13.00 11.45
CA PRO A 47 17.38 13.54 11.11
C PRO A 47 18.49 12.50 11.00
N THR A 48 18.28 11.29 11.51
CA THR A 48 19.27 10.21 11.46
C THR A 48 19.07 9.26 10.28
N ILE A 49 18.04 9.49 9.46
CA ILE A 49 17.78 8.67 8.27
C ILE A 49 18.61 9.19 7.10
N SER A 50 19.38 8.29 6.49
CA SER A 50 20.28 8.56 5.37
C SER A 50 19.77 7.92 4.08
N VAL A 51 20.40 8.26 2.96
CA VAL A 51 20.16 7.60 1.66
C VAL A 51 20.46 6.10 1.73
N PHE A 52 21.45 5.68 2.52
CA PHE A 52 21.76 4.27 2.70
C PHE A 52 20.61 3.53 3.44
N ASP A 53 19.99 4.17 4.42
CA ASP A 53 18.82 3.63 5.13
C ASP A 53 17.62 3.41 4.17
N TYR A 54 17.47 4.31 3.19
CA TYR A 54 16.47 4.14 2.15
C TYR A 54 16.74 2.89 1.30
N PHE A 55 17.97 2.68 0.83
CA PHE A 55 18.33 1.47 0.08
C PHE A 55 18.17 0.19 0.90
N LEU A 56 18.48 0.23 2.19
CA LEU A 56 18.28 -0.90 3.09
C LEU A 56 16.78 -1.25 3.22
N PHE A 57 15.95 -0.23 3.35
CA PHE A 57 14.50 -0.37 3.43
C PHE A 57 13.91 -0.96 2.12
N GLU A 58 14.30 -0.41 0.96
CA GLU A 58 13.89 -0.90 -0.36
C GLU A 58 14.38 -2.33 -0.61
N GLY A 59 15.60 -2.64 -0.21
CA GLY A 59 16.16 -4.00 -0.27
C GLY A 59 15.33 -5.00 0.54
N ALA A 60 14.86 -4.61 1.72
CA ALA A 60 13.99 -5.44 2.53
C ALA A 60 12.62 -5.68 1.86
N ILE A 61 12.03 -4.65 1.22
CA ILE A 61 10.81 -4.79 0.41
C ILE A 61 11.04 -5.82 -0.68
N GLY A 62 12.10 -5.66 -1.49
CA GLY A 62 12.41 -6.54 -2.60
C GLY A 62 12.61 -7.99 -2.18
N ILE A 63 13.42 -8.23 -1.15
CA ILE A 63 13.72 -9.57 -0.64
C ILE A 63 12.44 -10.27 -0.14
N VAL A 64 11.63 -9.59 0.67
CA VAL A 64 10.41 -10.18 1.22
C VAL A 64 9.37 -10.40 0.14
N SER A 65 9.19 -9.46 -0.78
CA SER A 65 8.29 -9.61 -1.92
C SER A 65 8.68 -10.80 -2.78
N LEU A 66 9.96 -10.96 -3.08
CA LEU A 66 10.49 -12.07 -3.87
C LEU A 66 10.31 -13.40 -3.13
N ALA A 67 10.64 -13.47 -1.85
CA ALA A 67 10.47 -14.66 -1.03
C ALA A 67 9.00 -15.11 -0.97
N LEU A 68 8.08 -14.18 -0.76
CA LEU A 68 6.64 -14.46 -0.76
C LEU A 68 6.12 -14.84 -2.14
N ALA A 69 6.65 -14.25 -3.23
CA ALA A 69 6.30 -14.64 -4.59
C ALA A 69 6.70 -16.10 -4.89
N PHE A 70 7.86 -16.55 -4.45
CA PHE A 70 8.26 -17.95 -4.54
C PHE A 70 7.41 -18.87 -3.65
N ALA A 71 7.02 -18.39 -2.48
CA ALA A 71 6.15 -19.13 -1.55
C ALA A 71 4.66 -19.00 -1.90
N ALA A 72 4.29 -18.25 -2.94
CA ALA A 72 2.90 -17.89 -3.25
C ALA A 72 1.95 -19.08 -3.25
N ARG A 73 2.34 -20.21 -3.86
CA ARG A 73 1.51 -21.44 -3.90
C ARG A 73 1.12 -22.00 -2.51
N ARG A 74 1.88 -21.64 -1.45
CA ARG A 74 1.65 -22.14 -0.08
C ARG A 74 0.98 -21.11 0.83
N VAL A 75 1.11 -19.83 0.50
CA VAL A 75 0.78 -18.72 1.42
C VAL A 75 -0.42 -17.90 0.93
N THR A 76 -0.71 -17.92 -0.37
CA THR A 76 -1.87 -17.20 -0.93
C THR A 76 -3.19 -17.93 -0.60
N PRO A 77 -4.27 -17.17 -0.38
CA PRO A 77 -4.33 -15.71 -0.40
C PRO A 77 -3.81 -15.07 0.91
N LEU A 78 -2.86 -14.14 0.75
CA LEU A 78 -2.20 -13.47 1.88
C LEU A 78 -3.19 -12.69 2.75
N TRP A 79 -4.15 -11.98 2.13
CA TRP A 79 -5.13 -11.16 2.83
C TRP A 79 -6.08 -11.97 3.73
N ALA A 80 -6.36 -13.24 3.37
CA ALA A 80 -7.22 -14.13 4.14
C ALA A 80 -6.45 -14.84 5.27
N ASN A 81 -5.14 -14.92 5.16
CA ASN A 81 -4.29 -15.54 6.17
C ASN A 81 -4.09 -14.59 7.36
N ARG A 82 -4.85 -14.83 8.43
CA ARG A 82 -4.79 -13.99 9.65
C ARG A 82 -3.37 -13.84 10.20
N LYS A 83 -2.55 -14.89 10.14
CA LYS A 83 -1.15 -14.83 10.61
C LYS A 83 -0.31 -13.91 9.73
N ALA A 84 -0.47 -13.98 8.40
CA ALA A 84 0.23 -13.11 7.47
C ALA A 84 -0.16 -11.64 7.69
N VAL A 85 -1.46 -11.34 7.82
CA VAL A 85 -1.96 -9.97 8.08
C VAL A 85 -1.42 -9.43 9.41
N LEU A 86 -1.46 -10.23 10.48
CA LEU A 86 -0.93 -9.82 11.79
C LEU A 86 0.59 -9.62 11.76
N ALA A 87 1.33 -10.52 11.10
CA ALA A 87 2.78 -10.38 10.94
C ALA A 87 3.13 -9.12 10.15
N THR A 88 2.45 -8.86 9.04
CA THR A 88 2.61 -7.63 8.24
C THR A 88 2.37 -6.38 9.10
N GLY A 89 1.26 -6.36 9.85
CA GLY A 89 0.94 -5.26 10.76
C GLY A 89 1.98 -5.07 11.85
N ALA A 90 2.38 -6.15 12.50
CA ALA A 90 3.41 -6.11 13.55
C ALA A 90 4.77 -5.62 13.00
N CYS A 91 5.17 -6.06 11.80
CA CYS A 91 6.39 -5.61 11.16
C CYS A 91 6.33 -4.13 10.80
N MET A 92 5.24 -3.65 10.20
CA MET A 92 5.12 -2.24 9.81
C MET A 92 4.99 -1.31 11.02
N VAL A 93 4.09 -1.61 11.94
CA VAL A 93 3.87 -0.80 13.15
C VAL A 93 5.07 -0.86 14.09
N GLY A 94 5.55 -2.08 14.37
CA GLY A 94 6.72 -2.29 15.22
C GLY A 94 7.99 -1.70 14.61
N GLY A 95 8.19 -1.88 13.31
CA GLY A 95 9.30 -1.27 12.57
C GLY A 95 9.25 0.25 12.64
N SER A 96 8.07 0.86 12.40
CA SER A 96 7.87 2.32 12.55
C SER A 96 8.20 2.79 13.97
N ALA A 97 7.70 2.08 14.98
CA ALA A 97 7.97 2.42 16.39
C ALA A 97 9.47 2.31 16.73
N LEU A 98 10.17 1.30 16.23
CA LEU A 98 11.61 1.15 16.41
C LEU A 98 12.39 2.29 15.74
N ILE A 99 11.99 2.72 14.53
CA ILE A 99 12.60 3.87 13.84
C ILE A 99 12.40 5.14 14.66
N VAL A 100 11.16 5.42 15.10
CA VAL A 100 10.86 6.58 15.96
C VAL A 100 11.69 6.56 17.24
N LEU A 101 11.73 5.41 17.91
CA LEU A 101 12.51 5.23 19.15
C LEU A 101 14.00 5.47 18.90
N ALA A 102 14.56 4.91 17.83
CA ALA A 102 15.96 5.04 17.47
C ALA A 102 16.35 6.47 17.07
N CYS A 103 15.42 7.24 16.52
CA CYS A 103 15.69 8.62 16.09
C CYS A 103 15.56 9.64 17.23
N PHE A 104 14.65 9.42 18.17
CA PHE A 104 14.27 10.47 19.14
C PHE A 104 14.50 10.12 20.60
N ALA A 105 14.50 8.85 20.99
CA ALA A 105 14.60 8.46 22.40
C ALA A 105 15.90 7.73 22.73
N VAL A 106 16.29 6.74 21.96
CA VAL A 106 17.47 5.90 22.20
C VAL A 106 18.28 5.82 20.92
N PRO A 107 19.20 6.76 20.66
CA PRO A 107 20.01 6.76 19.44
C PRO A 107 20.82 5.47 19.31
N SER A 108 20.33 4.54 18.52
CA SER A 108 20.94 3.23 18.31
C SER A 108 20.87 2.84 16.83
N PRO A 109 22.01 2.75 16.14
CA PRO A 109 22.03 2.28 14.75
C PRO A 109 21.42 0.90 14.57
N ALA A 110 21.60 0.00 15.54
CA ALA A 110 21.04 -1.34 15.47
C ALA A 110 19.51 -1.35 15.52
N LEU A 111 18.91 -0.54 16.41
CA LEU A 111 17.44 -0.38 16.48
C LEU A 111 16.88 0.23 15.20
N LYS A 112 17.58 1.23 14.65
CA LYS A 112 17.19 1.88 13.38
C LYS A 112 17.18 0.85 12.23
N VAL A 113 18.27 0.11 12.07
CA VAL A 113 18.39 -0.94 11.02
C VAL A 113 17.32 -2.01 11.20
N ALA A 114 17.13 -2.51 12.43
CA ALA A 114 16.08 -3.49 12.70
C ALA A 114 14.69 -2.96 12.37
N GLY A 115 14.41 -1.70 12.70
CA GLY A 115 13.16 -1.02 12.37
C GLY A 115 12.94 -0.90 10.86
N LEU A 116 13.97 -0.49 10.11
CA LEU A 116 13.92 -0.36 8.64
C LEU A 116 13.68 -1.70 7.95
N LEU A 117 14.39 -2.75 8.37
CA LEU A 117 14.20 -4.08 7.81
C LEU A 117 12.82 -4.64 8.13
N ALA A 118 12.33 -4.46 9.35
CA ALA A 118 10.99 -4.89 9.74
C ALA A 118 9.90 -4.12 8.96
N ALA A 119 10.00 -2.79 8.91
CA ALA A 119 9.05 -1.93 8.20
C ALA A 119 9.04 -2.20 6.70
N GLY A 120 10.23 -2.32 6.07
CA GLY A 120 10.38 -2.65 4.66
C GLY A 120 9.83 -4.05 4.35
N GLY A 121 10.15 -5.06 5.15
CA GLY A 121 9.61 -6.41 4.99
C GLY A 121 8.08 -6.47 5.15
N GLY A 122 7.54 -5.72 6.11
CA GLY A 122 6.10 -5.54 6.26
C GLY A 122 5.45 -4.89 5.05
N LEU A 123 6.07 -3.83 4.51
CA LEU A 123 5.58 -3.17 3.30
C LEU A 123 5.61 -4.10 2.09
N GLY A 124 6.68 -4.89 1.89
CA GLY A 124 6.74 -5.88 0.82
C GLY A 124 5.56 -6.87 0.87
N SER A 125 5.22 -7.35 2.08
CA SER A 125 4.05 -8.21 2.27
C SER A 125 2.74 -7.48 1.95
N LEU A 126 2.60 -6.22 2.36
CA LEU A 126 1.41 -5.40 2.10
C LEU A 126 1.23 -5.12 0.60
N ILE A 127 2.32 -4.83 -0.12
CA ILE A 127 2.30 -4.63 -1.58
C ILE A 127 1.72 -5.87 -2.28
N LEU A 128 2.13 -7.07 -1.86
CA LEU A 128 1.58 -8.30 -2.42
C LEU A 128 0.11 -8.53 -2.09
N MET A 129 -0.37 -8.14 -0.90
CA MET A 129 -1.80 -8.16 -0.59
C MET A 129 -2.59 -7.22 -1.50
N TRP A 130 -2.05 -6.03 -1.80
CA TRP A 130 -2.64 -5.13 -2.78
C TRP A 130 -2.55 -5.68 -4.21
N ALA A 131 -1.48 -6.39 -4.55
CA ALA A 131 -1.37 -7.07 -5.84
C ALA A 131 -2.44 -8.16 -6.01
N GLU A 132 -2.77 -8.92 -4.95
CA GLU A 132 -3.91 -9.86 -4.95
C GLU A 132 -5.23 -9.14 -5.23
N PHE A 133 -5.46 -7.97 -4.60
CA PHE A 133 -6.64 -7.15 -4.86
C PHE A 133 -6.72 -6.67 -6.31
N TYR A 134 -5.66 -6.05 -6.81
CA TYR A 134 -5.64 -5.54 -8.19
C TYR A 134 -5.67 -6.66 -9.24
N GLY A 135 -5.05 -7.81 -8.94
CA GLY A 135 -5.09 -8.99 -9.82
C GLY A 135 -6.50 -9.58 -9.99
N SER A 136 -7.43 -9.27 -9.07
CA SER A 136 -8.84 -9.69 -9.16
C SER A 136 -9.71 -8.74 -9.99
N LEU A 137 -9.20 -7.56 -10.33
CA LEU A 137 -9.97 -6.53 -11.01
C LEU A 137 -9.78 -6.56 -12.54
N ASN A 138 -10.78 -6.05 -13.24
CA ASN A 138 -10.65 -5.74 -14.68
C ASN A 138 -9.56 -4.65 -14.88
N PRO A 139 -8.72 -4.72 -15.94
CA PRO A 139 -7.65 -3.75 -16.20
C PRO A 139 -8.06 -2.28 -16.16
N MET A 140 -9.26 -1.95 -16.66
CA MET A 140 -9.77 -0.57 -16.59
C MET A 140 -10.05 -0.11 -15.15
N ARG A 141 -10.55 -1.00 -14.30
CA ARG A 141 -10.74 -0.71 -12.86
C ARG A 141 -9.41 -0.58 -12.15
N VAL A 142 -8.44 -1.43 -12.48
CA VAL A 142 -7.07 -1.32 -11.94
C VAL A 142 -6.51 0.06 -12.25
N ALA A 143 -6.55 0.48 -13.51
CA ALA A 143 -6.03 1.79 -13.91
C ALA A 143 -6.71 2.93 -13.16
N LEU A 144 -8.04 2.92 -13.06
CA LEU A 144 -8.81 3.96 -12.37
C LEU A 144 -8.52 3.98 -10.86
N TYR A 145 -8.59 2.81 -10.21
CA TYR A 145 -8.41 2.74 -8.75
C TYR A 145 -6.98 3.04 -8.34
N HIS A 146 -6.01 2.62 -9.14
CA HIS A 146 -4.60 2.93 -8.89
C HIS A 146 -4.31 4.42 -9.08
N ALA A 147 -4.81 5.04 -10.16
CA ALA A 147 -4.68 6.49 -10.38
C ALA A 147 -5.30 7.30 -9.24
N MET A 148 -6.50 6.91 -8.78
CA MET A 148 -7.16 7.55 -7.64
C MET A 148 -6.40 7.33 -6.33
N ALA A 149 -5.84 6.13 -6.12
CA ALA A 149 -5.01 5.86 -4.95
C ALA A 149 -3.74 6.71 -4.93
N ILE A 150 -3.08 6.88 -6.08
CA ILE A 150 -1.93 7.81 -6.20
C ILE A 150 -2.38 9.23 -5.85
N PHE A 151 -3.48 9.71 -6.42
CA PHE A 151 -4.00 11.05 -6.14
C PHE A 151 -4.28 11.25 -4.65
N VAL A 152 -4.98 10.31 -4.00
CA VAL A 152 -5.23 10.35 -2.55
C VAL A 152 -3.92 10.37 -1.76
N GLY A 153 -2.95 9.54 -2.15
CA GLY A 153 -1.62 9.51 -1.53
C GLY A 153 -0.89 10.86 -1.63
N GLU A 154 -0.94 11.52 -2.79
CA GLU A 154 -0.32 12.85 -2.97
C GLU A 154 -1.05 13.93 -2.14
N VAL A 155 -2.39 13.87 -2.06
CA VAL A 155 -3.17 14.78 -1.19
C VAL A 155 -2.77 14.59 0.28
N VAL A 156 -2.67 13.34 0.76
CA VAL A 156 -2.25 13.06 2.14
C VAL A 156 -0.82 13.54 2.38
N LYS A 157 0.09 13.30 1.43
CA LYS A 157 1.47 13.81 1.51
C LYS A 157 1.51 15.34 1.55
N TRP A 158 0.66 16.00 0.77
CA TRP A 158 0.55 17.46 0.81
C TRP A 158 0.05 17.97 2.18
N LEU A 159 -0.95 17.30 2.76
CA LEU A 159 -1.44 17.63 4.11
C LEU A 159 -0.37 17.45 5.19
N PHE A 160 0.57 16.52 5.00
CA PHE A 160 1.68 16.30 5.93
C PHE A 160 2.80 17.33 5.80
N MET A 161 2.82 18.09 4.69
CA MET A 161 3.79 19.15 4.47
C MET A 161 3.59 20.25 5.53
N GLY A 162 4.60 20.49 6.33
CA GLY A 162 4.53 21.46 7.42
C GLY A 162 3.99 20.93 8.75
N MET A 163 3.63 19.65 8.84
CA MET A 163 3.33 19.04 10.14
C MET A 163 4.59 18.93 11.00
N SER A 164 4.43 19.14 12.31
CA SER A 164 5.53 18.95 13.24
C SER A 164 5.87 17.46 13.42
N VAL A 165 7.12 17.19 13.78
CA VAL A 165 7.70 15.85 13.93
C VAL A 165 6.86 14.89 14.78
N PRO A 166 6.28 15.29 15.94
CA PRO A 166 5.45 14.39 16.75
C PRO A 166 4.21 13.86 15.99
N TYR A 167 3.58 14.69 15.16
CA TYR A 167 2.45 14.25 14.34
C TYR A 167 2.88 13.29 13.23
N LEU A 168 4.01 13.55 12.57
CA LEU A 168 4.55 12.64 11.56
C LEU A 168 4.93 11.29 12.18
N ALA A 169 5.53 11.29 13.39
CA ALA A 169 5.82 10.07 14.14
C ALA A 169 4.54 9.31 14.51
N PHE A 170 3.48 9.99 14.94
CA PHE A 170 2.18 9.38 15.20
C PHE A 170 1.58 8.76 13.93
N PHE A 171 1.57 9.49 12.82
CA PHE A 171 1.04 8.98 11.55
C PHE A 171 1.87 7.84 10.98
N SER A 172 3.19 7.80 11.23
CA SER A 172 4.03 6.67 10.82
C SER A 172 3.61 5.34 11.48
N ILE A 173 2.95 5.39 12.64
CA ILE A 173 2.43 4.21 13.36
C ILE A 173 0.98 3.90 12.93
N VAL A 174 0.15 4.92 12.70
CA VAL A 174 -1.27 4.75 12.40
C VAL A 174 -1.54 4.37 10.96
N LEU A 175 -0.82 4.94 9.99
CA LEU A 175 -1.07 4.69 8.56
C LEU A 175 -0.95 3.23 8.14
N PRO A 176 0.01 2.42 8.64
CA PRO A 176 0.05 0.99 8.38
C PRO A 176 -1.23 0.26 8.79
N ILE A 177 -1.80 0.61 9.94
CA ILE A 177 -3.05 0.02 10.44
C ILE A 177 -4.21 0.38 9.51
N VAL A 178 -4.30 1.65 9.12
CA VAL A 178 -5.33 2.12 8.16
C VAL A 178 -5.18 1.39 6.83
N CYS A 179 -3.97 1.24 6.33
CA CYS A 179 -3.70 0.58 5.06
C CYS A 179 -4.10 -0.91 5.09
N LEU A 180 -3.77 -1.63 6.17
CA LEU A 180 -4.19 -3.01 6.38
C LEU A 180 -5.71 -3.16 6.51
N ALA A 181 -6.35 -2.25 7.21
CA ALA A 181 -7.81 -2.20 7.31
C ALA A 181 -8.45 -1.96 5.92
N CYS A 182 -7.85 -1.09 5.11
CA CYS A 182 -8.29 -0.82 3.74
C CYS A 182 -8.17 -2.06 2.86
N VAL A 183 -7.03 -2.75 2.83
CA VAL A 183 -6.86 -3.95 1.97
C VAL A 183 -7.84 -5.04 2.37
N ARG A 184 -8.00 -5.30 3.67
CA ARG A 184 -8.95 -6.30 4.16
C ARG A 184 -10.40 -5.93 3.80
N SER A 185 -10.79 -4.69 4.03
CA SER A 185 -12.14 -4.19 3.69
C SER A 185 -12.38 -4.17 2.18
N SER A 186 -11.35 -3.91 1.38
CA SER A 186 -11.45 -3.94 -0.08
C SER A 186 -11.74 -5.35 -0.59
N MET A 187 -11.03 -6.34 -0.09
CA MET A 187 -11.23 -7.74 -0.47
C MET A 187 -12.60 -8.29 -0.06
N THR A 188 -13.11 -7.92 1.12
CA THR A 188 -14.44 -8.35 1.58
C THR A 188 -15.60 -7.68 0.83
N ARG A 189 -15.36 -6.57 0.15
CA ARG A 189 -16.38 -5.83 -0.63
C ARG A 189 -16.39 -6.21 -2.10
N LEU A 190 -15.44 -7.02 -2.57
CA LEU A 190 -15.44 -7.51 -3.94
C LEU A 190 -16.63 -8.45 -4.14
N PRO A 191 -17.41 -8.29 -5.24
CA PRO A 191 -18.40 -9.28 -5.63
C PRO A 191 -17.72 -10.65 -5.86
N GLU A 192 -18.40 -11.72 -5.53
CA GLU A 192 -17.86 -13.08 -5.65
C GLU A 192 -17.35 -13.40 -7.07
N ARG A 193 -18.02 -12.85 -8.10
CA ARG A 193 -17.60 -12.95 -9.51
C ARG A 193 -16.23 -12.32 -9.81
N ASP A 194 -15.82 -11.32 -9.01
CA ASP A 194 -14.57 -10.58 -9.18
C ASP A 194 -13.45 -11.14 -8.28
N LEU A 195 -13.72 -12.21 -7.52
CA LEU A 195 -12.69 -12.91 -6.76
C LEU A 195 -11.72 -13.63 -7.71
N PRO A 196 -10.41 -13.70 -7.35
CA PRO A 196 -9.44 -14.44 -8.14
C PRO A 196 -9.89 -15.89 -8.39
N PRO A 197 -9.62 -16.45 -9.57
CA PRO A 197 -9.99 -17.82 -9.92
C PRO A 197 -9.54 -18.84 -8.87
N ALA A 198 -8.34 -18.67 -8.31
CA ALA A 198 -7.81 -19.53 -7.25
C ALA A 198 -8.68 -19.59 -5.99
N MET A 199 -9.46 -18.53 -5.70
CA MET A 199 -10.40 -18.53 -4.58
C MET A 199 -11.75 -19.16 -4.93
N LYS A 200 -12.15 -19.11 -6.22
CA LYS A 200 -13.41 -19.71 -6.69
C LYS A 200 -13.32 -21.23 -6.83
N GLU A 201 -12.18 -21.71 -7.29
CA GLU A 201 -12.01 -23.12 -7.71
C GLU A 201 -11.11 -23.92 -6.77
N GLY A 202 -10.45 -23.27 -5.81
CA GLY A 202 -9.48 -23.94 -4.92
C GLY A 202 -8.24 -24.49 -5.65
N ASP A 203 -8.06 -24.16 -6.93
CA ASP A 203 -6.91 -24.62 -7.72
C ASP A 203 -5.75 -23.60 -7.68
N PRO A 204 -4.64 -23.93 -7.00
CA PRO A 204 -3.48 -23.04 -6.89
C PRO A 204 -2.72 -22.86 -8.21
N LYS A 205 -3.07 -23.61 -9.28
CA LYS A 205 -2.37 -23.50 -10.58
C LYS A 205 -2.75 -22.26 -11.39
N THR A 206 -3.83 -21.60 -11.03
CA THR A 206 -4.38 -20.43 -11.78
C THR A 206 -3.91 -19.08 -11.24
N ILE A 207 -3.02 -19.03 -10.26
CA ILE A 207 -2.48 -17.76 -9.77
C ILE A 207 -1.67 -17.09 -10.88
N PRO A 208 -2.05 -15.89 -11.33
CA PRO A 208 -1.32 -15.18 -12.37
C PRO A 208 0.00 -14.64 -11.81
N TRP A 209 1.03 -15.48 -11.73
CA TRP A 209 2.35 -15.10 -11.22
C TRP A 209 3.03 -13.99 -12.03
N LYS A 210 2.71 -13.90 -13.34
CA LYS A 210 3.27 -12.87 -14.24
C LYS A 210 2.93 -11.44 -13.83
N PRO A 211 1.66 -11.08 -13.56
CA PRO A 211 1.34 -9.75 -13.02
C PRO A 211 1.97 -9.47 -11.66
N ILE A 212 2.06 -10.47 -10.78
CA ILE A 212 2.67 -10.33 -9.46
C ILE A 212 4.17 -10.01 -9.61
N LEU A 213 4.86 -10.75 -10.48
CA LEU A 213 6.28 -10.51 -10.76
C LEU A 213 6.50 -9.15 -11.44
N LEU A 214 5.63 -8.77 -12.37
CA LEU A 214 5.69 -7.46 -13.02
C LEU A 214 5.52 -6.32 -12.02
N MET A 215 4.57 -6.42 -11.11
CA MET A 215 4.38 -5.41 -10.06
C MET A 215 5.56 -5.35 -9.09
N ALA A 216 6.14 -6.50 -8.73
CA ALA A 216 7.31 -6.55 -7.85
C ALA A 216 8.59 -5.96 -8.48
N VAL A 217 8.68 -5.93 -9.83
CA VAL A 217 9.82 -5.35 -10.57
C VAL A 217 9.62 -3.86 -10.85
N CYS A 218 8.35 -3.41 -10.94
CA CYS A 218 8.03 -2.01 -11.27
C CYS A 218 7.78 -1.11 -10.05
N THR A 219 7.89 -1.63 -8.83
CA THR A 219 7.81 -0.87 -7.57
C THR A 219 9.16 -0.55 -7.03
#